data_91eedce87f494e622da62017305a402f
#
_entry.id   91eedce87f494e622da62017305a402f
#
_cell.length_a   1.000
_cell.length_b   1.000
_cell.length_c   1.000
_cell.angle_alpha   90.00
_cell.angle_beta   90.00
_cell.angle_gamma   90.00
#
_symmetry.space_group_name_H-M   'P 1'
#
loop_
_entity.id
_entity.type
_entity.pdbx_description
1 polymer ?
#
loop_
_entity_poly.entity_id
_entity_poly.type
_entity_poly.pdbx_seq_one_letter_code
_entity_poly.pdbx_strand_id
1 'polypeptide(L)'
;MPDPAIPQIPFIRRAGVCYARTARNLEIPVIDVSNPAFAVADDAQSVEALRQTSVGMMRRNARMPRFLLRMLIRAAAKRSFLARAMLRKADSTFLAGMDTYLIKLGADNLVPPFDTPSDRRFAAYPGIQGIRIRLQQTARLLAEALEPALSERPGAPLHLLNIGGGSAIDSLNALILLRRRTASLLQRPVVIQLLDPDTNGPLFASRALAALVARDAPLAGVDARLLHTSYNWDDPAPLQELVATLAADGALIAASSEGALFEYASDASVVANLEALYNAGKGASLVAGSVTRADELTRSGLQFTHFKLMPRGARVFADLIQGTGFRVERVYESLSSDQVLLLRETRA
;
A
#
# COMPACT_ATOMS: atom_id res chain seq x y z
N MET A 1 -20.25 18.88 -3.88
CA MET A 1 -19.92 19.40 -5.22
C MET A 1 -18.70 18.67 -5.74
N PRO A 2 -18.67 18.21 -7.00
CA PRO A 2 -17.43 17.66 -7.54
C PRO A 2 -16.37 18.78 -7.57
N ASP A 3 -15.20 18.48 -7.05
CA ASP A 3 -14.04 19.36 -7.03
C ASP A 3 -13.67 19.76 -8.49
N PRO A 4 -13.34 21.02 -8.78
CA PRO A 4 -13.06 21.45 -10.15
C PRO A 4 -11.93 20.63 -10.79
N ALA A 5 -12.07 20.32 -12.07
CA ALA A 5 -11.05 19.63 -12.84
C ALA A 5 -9.74 20.43 -12.80
N ILE A 6 -8.62 19.76 -12.53
CA ILE A 6 -7.31 20.37 -12.58
C ILE A 6 -6.92 20.52 -14.07
N PRO A 7 -6.54 21.72 -14.55
CA PRO A 7 -6.07 21.88 -15.93
C PRO A 7 -4.89 20.91 -16.18
N GLN A 8 -4.96 20.18 -17.28
CA GLN A 8 -3.85 19.33 -17.69
C GLN A 8 -2.71 20.21 -18.22
N ILE A 9 -1.59 20.21 -17.51
CA ILE A 9 -0.34 20.77 -18.02
C ILE A 9 0.35 19.65 -18.80
N PRO A 10 0.68 19.86 -20.09
CA PRO A 10 1.37 18.86 -20.87
C PRO A 10 2.69 18.43 -20.22
N PHE A 11 2.98 17.14 -20.22
CA PHE A 11 4.25 16.57 -19.77
C PHE A 11 4.67 15.43 -20.69
N ILE A 12 5.97 15.11 -20.67
CA ILE A 12 6.53 14.05 -21.50
C ILE A 12 6.30 12.71 -20.78
N ARG A 13 5.57 11.80 -21.42
CA ARG A 13 5.41 10.43 -20.92
C ARG A 13 6.72 9.65 -21.08
N ARG A 14 7.05 8.86 -20.07
CA ARG A 14 8.20 7.96 -20.14
C ARG A 14 7.85 6.70 -20.90
N ALA A 15 8.75 6.25 -21.75
CA ALA A 15 8.62 4.96 -22.44
C ALA A 15 8.54 3.81 -21.42
N GLY A 16 7.67 2.83 -21.68
CA GLY A 16 7.49 1.66 -20.83
C GLY A 16 6.76 1.94 -19.51
N VAL A 17 6.17 3.12 -19.32
CA VAL A 17 5.36 3.48 -18.16
C VAL A 17 3.90 3.61 -18.58
N CYS A 18 3.02 2.90 -17.88
CA CYS A 18 1.58 3.07 -18.02
C CYS A 18 1.10 4.34 -17.31
N TYR A 19 0.01 4.93 -17.81
CA TYR A 19 -0.60 6.13 -17.22
C TYR A 19 -2.09 5.93 -17.05
N ALA A 20 -2.64 6.50 -15.97
CA ALA A 20 -4.07 6.46 -15.69
C ALA A 20 -4.57 7.84 -15.22
N ARG A 21 -5.88 8.08 -15.36
CA ARG A 21 -6.49 9.36 -14.99
C ARG A 21 -7.12 9.29 -13.61
N THR A 22 -6.88 10.29 -12.79
CA THR A 22 -7.54 10.50 -11.50
C THR A 22 -9.01 10.90 -11.68
N ALA A 23 -9.77 10.96 -10.59
CA ALA A 23 -11.14 11.51 -10.60
C ALA A 23 -11.20 12.96 -11.12
N ARG A 24 -10.15 13.74 -10.87
CA ARG A 24 -10.01 15.13 -11.37
C ARG A 24 -9.45 15.22 -12.79
N ASN A 25 -9.48 14.13 -13.53
CA ASN A 25 -8.98 14.03 -14.91
C ASN A 25 -7.47 14.30 -15.07
N LEU A 26 -6.69 14.31 -13.98
CA LEU A 26 -5.24 14.42 -14.04
C LEU A 26 -4.64 13.08 -14.43
N GLU A 27 -3.80 13.06 -15.47
CA GLU A 27 -3.08 11.88 -15.88
C GLU A 27 -1.78 11.73 -15.09
N ILE A 28 -1.61 10.58 -14.43
CA ILE A 28 -0.43 10.28 -13.63
C ILE A 28 0.12 8.89 -13.96
N PRO A 29 1.44 8.67 -13.74
CA PRO A 29 2.03 7.35 -13.99
C PRO A 29 1.42 6.28 -13.08
N VAL A 30 1.28 5.05 -13.60
CA VAL A 30 0.94 3.86 -12.82
C VAL A 30 2.23 3.25 -12.29
N ILE A 31 2.33 3.09 -10.97
CA ILE A 31 3.52 2.54 -10.32
C ILE A 31 3.67 1.06 -10.69
N ASP A 32 4.80 0.73 -11.26
CA ASP A 32 5.28 -0.63 -11.50
C ASP A 32 6.62 -0.80 -10.78
N VAL A 33 6.64 -1.44 -9.63
CA VAL A 33 7.86 -1.63 -8.82
C VAL A 33 8.91 -2.50 -9.50
N SER A 34 8.56 -3.19 -10.58
CA SER A 34 9.49 -3.95 -11.41
C SER A 34 10.17 -3.11 -12.50
N ASN A 35 9.65 -1.90 -12.74
CA ASN A 35 10.21 -0.95 -13.68
C ASN A 35 11.27 -0.09 -12.97
N PRO A 36 12.50 0.06 -13.52
CA PRO A 36 13.56 0.86 -12.92
C PRO A 36 13.17 2.31 -12.58
N ALA A 37 12.16 2.87 -13.26
CA ALA A 37 11.64 4.20 -12.96
C ALA A 37 11.03 4.31 -11.55
N PHE A 38 10.48 3.21 -11.01
CA PHE A 38 9.79 3.19 -9.72
C PHE A 38 10.50 2.33 -8.67
N ALA A 39 11.33 1.38 -9.09
CA ALA A 39 12.06 0.52 -8.18
C ALA A 39 12.89 1.34 -7.18
N VAL A 40 12.96 0.86 -5.94
CA VAL A 40 13.80 1.43 -4.88
C VAL A 40 14.74 0.35 -4.35
N ALA A 41 15.96 0.74 -3.96
CA ALA A 41 16.86 -0.17 -3.30
C ALA A 41 16.30 -0.50 -1.91
N ASP A 42 15.99 -1.78 -1.67
CA ASP A 42 15.37 -2.27 -0.44
C ASP A 42 16.11 -3.46 0.18
N ASP A 43 17.36 -3.66 -0.25
CA ASP A 43 18.30 -4.56 0.43
C ASP A 43 18.69 -4.02 1.81
N ALA A 44 19.17 -4.91 2.69
CA ALA A 44 19.48 -4.58 4.07
C ALA A 44 20.48 -3.42 4.21
N GLN A 45 21.46 -3.31 3.31
CA GLN A 45 22.47 -2.25 3.34
C GLN A 45 21.83 -0.90 2.97
N SER A 46 21.00 -0.86 1.95
CA SER A 46 20.30 0.34 1.48
C SER A 46 19.30 0.85 2.53
N VAL A 47 18.54 -0.05 3.15
CA VAL A 47 17.62 0.28 4.25
C VAL A 47 18.36 0.82 5.45
N GLU A 48 19.48 0.23 5.83
CA GLU A 48 20.30 0.71 6.96
C GLU A 48 20.94 2.08 6.67
N ALA A 49 21.44 2.32 5.46
CA ALA A 49 21.95 3.65 5.06
C ALA A 49 20.87 4.73 5.13
N LEU A 50 19.63 4.40 4.71
CA LEU A 50 18.48 5.27 4.82
C LEU A 50 18.12 5.54 6.29
N ARG A 51 18.19 4.51 7.13
CA ARG A 51 17.97 4.61 8.59
C ARG A 51 18.99 5.52 9.25
N GLN A 52 20.28 5.36 8.95
CA GLN A 52 21.34 6.20 9.48
C GLN A 52 21.17 7.67 9.07
N THR A 53 20.80 7.93 7.83
CA THR A 53 20.46 9.26 7.34
C THR A 53 19.29 9.86 8.15
N SER A 54 18.23 9.09 8.38
CA SER A 54 17.06 9.51 9.13
C SER A 54 17.38 9.79 10.60
N VAL A 55 18.20 8.95 11.25
CA VAL A 55 18.69 9.15 12.63
C VAL A 55 19.53 10.42 12.71
N GLY A 56 20.43 10.64 11.75
CA GLY A 56 21.23 11.87 11.67
C GLY A 56 20.37 13.14 11.57
N MET A 57 19.31 13.08 10.77
CA MET A 57 18.34 14.18 10.64
C MET A 57 17.53 14.36 11.95
N MET A 58 17.07 13.29 12.57
CA MET A 58 16.39 13.34 13.86
C MET A 58 17.26 13.99 14.94
N ARG A 59 18.52 13.57 15.08
CA ARG A 59 19.49 14.14 16.05
C ARG A 59 19.73 15.63 15.79
N ARG A 60 19.84 16.04 14.52
CA ARG A 60 20.00 17.46 14.16
C ARG A 60 18.75 18.27 14.51
N ASN A 61 17.57 17.74 14.21
CA ASN A 61 16.31 18.38 14.52
C ASN A 61 16.05 18.48 16.04
N ALA A 62 16.52 17.50 16.82
CA ALA A 62 16.41 17.52 18.29
C ALA A 62 17.22 18.64 18.95
N ARG A 63 18.28 19.15 18.27
CA ARG A 63 19.07 20.31 18.76
C ARG A 63 18.39 21.65 18.49
N MET A 64 17.31 21.68 17.72
CA MET A 64 16.60 22.89 17.35
C MET A 64 15.39 23.11 18.28
N PRO A 65 15.11 24.34 18.72
CA PRO A 65 13.91 24.64 19.46
C PRO A 65 12.65 24.18 18.69
N ARG A 66 11.74 23.49 19.36
CA ARG A 66 10.55 22.89 18.74
C ARG A 66 9.68 23.90 17.96
N PHE A 67 9.56 25.14 18.43
CA PHE A 67 8.80 26.19 17.74
C PHE A 67 9.43 26.56 16.40
N LEU A 68 10.76 26.66 16.36
CA LEU A 68 11.52 27.00 15.15
C LEU A 68 11.42 25.86 14.12
N LEU A 69 11.58 24.61 14.57
CA LEU A 69 11.40 23.45 13.70
C LEU A 69 9.99 23.38 13.11
N ARG A 70 8.94 23.59 13.91
CA ARG A 70 7.55 23.67 13.42
C ARG A 70 7.34 24.81 12.40
N MET A 71 7.96 25.95 12.64
CA MET A 71 7.90 27.08 11.71
C MET A 71 8.55 26.73 10.36
N LEU A 72 9.73 26.09 10.38
CA LEU A 72 10.44 25.66 9.17
C LEU A 72 9.65 24.60 8.40
N ILE A 73 9.09 23.59 9.09
CA ILE A 73 8.25 22.54 8.47
C ILE A 73 7.02 23.19 7.81
N ARG A 74 6.34 24.12 8.49
CA ARG A 74 5.18 24.82 7.91
C ARG A 74 5.57 25.69 6.71
N ALA A 75 6.70 26.36 6.75
CA ALA A 75 7.20 27.16 5.64
C ALA A 75 7.56 26.29 4.41
N ALA A 76 8.19 25.15 4.65
CA ALA A 76 8.48 24.16 3.60
C ALA A 76 7.20 23.57 2.99
N ALA A 77 6.21 23.23 3.83
CA ALA A 77 4.94 22.70 3.40
C ALA A 77 4.13 23.68 2.53
N LYS A 78 4.23 24.98 2.80
CA LYS A 78 3.56 26.00 1.95
C LYS A 78 4.04 25.98 0.49
N ARG A 79 5.24 25.48 0.24
CA ARG A 79 5.89 25.42 -1.09
C ARG A 79 5.74 24.08 -1.79
N SER A 80 5.19 23.06 -1.12
CA SER A 80 5.01 21.71 -1.66
C SER A 80 3.55 21.31 -1.55
N PHE A 81 2.96 20.86 -2.65
CA PHE A 81 1.61 20.29 -2.67
C PHE A 81 1.55 18.98 -1.88
N LEU A 82 2.57 18.11 -2.04
CA LEU A 82 2.65 16.82 -1.37
C LEU A 82 2.83 16.98 0.15
N ALA A 83 3.73 17.87 0.58
CA ALA A 83 3.91 18.14 2.00
C ALA A 83 2.66 18.75 2.65
N ARG A 84 1.91 19.62 1.92
CA ARG A 84 0.64 20.16 2.41
C ARG A 84 -0.41 19.08 2.60
N ALA A 85 -0.50 18.11 1.68
CA ALA A 85 -1.42 16.98 1.80
C ALA A 85 -1.14 16.18 3.06
N MET A 86 0.14 15.87 3.36
CA MET A 86 0.53 15.15 4.57
C MET A 86 0.35 15.93 5.89
N LEU A 87 0.46 17.27 5.84
CA LEU A 87 0.37 18.11 7.03
C LEU A 87 -1.03 18.72 7.23
N ARG A 88 -1.96 18.51 6.28
CA ARG A 88 -3.35 18.91 6.47
C ARG A 88 -3.93 18.19 7.68
N LYS A 89 -4.55 18.97 8.56
CA LYS A 89 -5.49 18.47 9.54
C LYS A 89 -6.72 18.04 8.75
N ALA A 90 -6.75 16.80 8.31
CA ALA A 90 -7.94 16.23 7.67
C ALA A 90 -8.96 15.91 8.76
N ASP A 91 -10.24 15.96 8.42
CA ASP A 91 -11.30 15.42 9.29
C ASP A 91 -11.16 13.90 9.46
N SER A 92 -10.36 13.26 8.61
CA SER A 92 -9.95 11.86 8.71
C SER A 92 -8.56 11.72 9.37
N THR A 93 -8.38 10.64 10.13
CA THR A 93 -7.14 10.32 10.84
C THR A 93 -6.06 9.66 9.99
N PHE A 94 -6.34 9.44 8.69
CA PHE A 94 -5.46 8.81 7.70
C PHE A 94 -5.45 9.62 6.40
N LEU A 95 -4.40 9.42 5.58
CA LEU A 95 -4.30 10.03 4.25
C LEU A 95 -5.37 9.47 3.31
N ALA A 96 -5.93 10.34 2.45
CA ALA A 96 -6.73 9.86 1.32
C ALA A 96 -5.87 8.98 0.40
N GLY A 97 -6.50 7.96 -0.20
CA GLY A 97 -5.80 6.97 -1.03
C GLY A 97 -4.97 7.58 -2.15
N MET A 98 -5.43 8.68 -2.76
CA MET A 98 -4.70 9.37 -3.82
C MET A 98 -3.51 10.21 -3.31
N ASP A 99 -3.60 10.82 -2.13
CA ASP A 99 -2.48 11.54 -1.52
C ASP A 99 -1.34 10.54 -1.21
N THR A 100 -1.70 9.38 -0.68
CA THR A 100 -0.75 8.27 -0.43
C THR A 100 -0.13 7.77 -1.73
N TYR A 101 -0.89 7.67 -2.81
CA TYR A 101 -0.40 7.26 -4.11
C TYR A 101 0.64 8.24 -4.67
N LEU A 102 0.34 9.53 -4.67
CA LEU A 102 1.22 10.56 -5.23
C LEU A 102 2.59 10.59 -4.55
N ILE A 103 2.65 10.43 -3.23
CA ILE A 103 3.94 10.39 -2.52
C ILE A 103 4.78 9.15 -2.85
N LYS A 104 4.14 8.04 -3.27
CA LYS A 104 4.84 6.81 -3.67
C LYS A 104 5.43 6.88 -5.08
N LEU A 105 5.06 7.85 -5.92
CA LEU A 105 5.60 8.00 -7.27
C LEU A 105 7.14 8.18 -7.28
N GLY A 106 7.67 8.88 -6.26
CA GLY A 106 9.07 9.24 -6.20
C GLY A 106 9.37 10.52 -6.97
N ALA A 107 10.49 11.18 -6.64
CA ALA A 107 10.83 12.53 -7.11
C ALA A 107 10.87 12.68 -8.64
N ASP A 108 11.31 11.62 -9.33
CA ASP A 108 11.51 11.66 -10.78
C ASP A 108 10.26 11.32 -11.60
N ASN A 109 9.20 10.84 -10.94
CA ASN A 109 7.94 10.43 -11.60
C ASN A 109 6.78 11.38 -11.31
N LEU A 110 7.03 12.45 -10.58
CA LEU A 110 6.02 13.48 -10.33
C LEU A 110 5.69 14.20 -11.62
N VAL A 111 4.40 14.50 -11.79
CA VAL A 111 3.87 15.23 -12.94
C VAL A 111 3.21 16.53 -12.47
N PRO A 112 3.07 17.54 -13.33
CA PRO A 112 2.37 18.77 -12.98
C PRO A 112 0.94 18.50 -12.46
N PRO A 113 0.50 19.23 -11.43
CA PRO A 113 1.18 20.33 -10.72
C PRO A 113 2.05 19.90 -9.53
N PHE A 114 2.31 18.60 -9.33
CA PHE A 114 3.01 18.02 -8.18
C PHE A 114 4.53 17.88 -8.39
N ASP A 115 5.09 18.45 -9.43
CA ASP A 115 6.50 18.29 -9.82
C ASP A 115 7.38 19.52 -9.51
N THR A 116 6.94 20.39 -8.60
CA THR A 116 7.74 21.53 -8.19
C THR A 116 9.06 21.08 -7.55
N PRO A 117 10.12 21.92 -7.56
CA PRO A 117 11.37 21.57 -6.84
C PRO A 117 11.17 21.22 -5.38
N SER A 118 10.16 21.82 -4.73
CA SER A 118 9.81 21.51 -3.33
C SER A 118 9.13 20.14 -3.19
N ASP A 119 8.24 19.78 -4.14
CA ASP A 119 7.61 18.45 -4.16
C ASP A 119 8.65 17.34 -4.43
N ARG A 120 9.57 17.57 -5.38
CA ARG A 120 10.66 16.62 -5.65
C ARG A 120 11.56 16.40 -4.43
N ARG A 121 11.93 17.49 -3.72
CA ARG A 121 12.68 17.37 -2.45
C ARG A 121 11.90 16.61 -1.39
N PHE A 122 10.60 16.86 -1.28
CA PHE A 122 9.75 16.15 -0.34
C PHE A 122 9.63 14.66 -0.70
N ALA A 123 9.41 14.32 -1.97
CA ALA A 123 9.35 12.93 -2.43
C ALA A 123 10.68 12.18 -2.29
N ALA A 124 11.83 12.90 -2.27
CA ALA A 124 13.14 12.34 -1.99
C ALA A 124 13.45 12.20 -0.49
N TYR A 125 12.58 12.68 0.41
CA TYR A 125 12.81 12.59 1.85
C TYR A 125 12.87 11.13 2.33
N PRO A 126 13.77 10.77 3.25
CA PRO A 126 13.94 9.39 3.69
C PRO A 126 12.65 8.70 4.16
N GLY A 127 11.80 9.38 4.92
CA GLY A 127 10.50 8.84 5.34
C GLY A 127 9.59 8.47 4.17
N ILE A 128 9.62 9.24 3.08
CA ILE A 128 8.86 8.96 1.85
C ILE A 128 9.47 7.76 1.10
N GLN A 129 10.80 7.65 1.07
CA GLN A 129 11.46 6.46 0.53
C GLN A 129 11.08 5.20 1.31
N GLY A 130 10.95 5.29 2.64
CA GLY A 130 10.43 4.19 3.47
C GLY A 130 9.03 3.74 3.06
N ILE A 131 8.14 4.66 2.69
CA ILE A 131 6.78 4.34 2.19
C ILE A 131 6.84 3.63 0.83
N ARG A 132 7.78 3.99 -0.04
CA ARG A 132 7.99 3.31 -1.33
C ARG A 132 8.56 1.91 -1.15
N ILE A 133 9.53 1.75 -0.25
CA ILE A 133 10.08 0.43 0.13
C ILE A 133 8.96 -0.45 0.70
N ARG A 134 8.10 0.09 1.57
CA ARG A 134 6.94 -0.60 2.11
C ARG A 134 6.05 -1.18 1.01
N LEU A 135 5.66 -0.37 0.04
CA LEU A 135 4.87 -0.82 -1.11
C LEU A 135 5.57 -1.96 -1.86
N GLN A 136 6.85 -1.77 -2.23
CA GLN A 136 7.62 -2.75 -3.00
C GLN A 136 7.73 -4.08 -2.25
N GLN A 137 8.04 -4.05 -0.96
CA GLN A 137 8.17 -5.24 -0.13
C GLN A 137 6.82 -5.94 0.10
N THR A 138 5.73 -5.21 0.33
CA THR A 138 4.38 -5.80 0.48
C THR A 138 3.95 -6.50 -0.81
N ALA A 139 4.12 -5.85 -1.96
CA ALA A 139 3.81 -6.46 -3.26
C ALA A 139 4.66 -7.71 -3.53
N ARG A 140 5.95 -7.71 -3.14
CA ARG A 140 6.84 -8.85 -3.27
C ARG A 140 6.41 -10.01 -2.37
N LEU A 141 6.12 -9.75 -1.09
CA LEU A 141 5.63 -10.77 -0.15
C LEU A 141 4.35 -11.44 -0.68
N LEU A 142 3.42 -10.63 -1.17
CA LEU A 142 2.17 -11.13 -1.73
C LEU A 142 2.41 -11.98 -2.98
N ALA A 143 3.24 -11.53 -3.92
CA ALA A 143 3.56 -12.27 -5.14
C ALA A 143 4.27 -13.60 -4.84
N GLU A 144 5.25 -13.60 -3.94
CA GLU A 144 6.01 -14.78 -3.54
C GLU A 144 5.14 -15.83 -2.82
N ALA A 145 4.20 -15.38 -2.00
CA ALA A 145 3.29 -16.28 -1.30
C ALA A 145 2.17 -16.82 -2.21
N LEU A 146 1.74 -16.04 -3.20
CA LEU A 146 0.75 -16.47 -4.18
C LEU A 146 1.27 -17.57 -5.11
N GLU A 147 2.56 -17.55 -5.46
CA GLU A 147 3.14 -18.49 -6.44
C GLU A 147 2.91 -19.96 -6.07
N PRO A 148 3.29 -20.47 -4.88
CA PRO A 148 2.99 -21.84 -4.47
C PRO A 148 1.48 -22.08 -4.30
N ALA A 149 0.74 -21.15 -3.69
CA ALA A 149 -0.69 -21.31 -3.45
C ALA A 149 -1.51 -21.48 -4.75
N LEU A 150 -1.14 -20.76 -5.81
CA LEU A 150 -1.76 -20.87 -7.12
C LEU A 150 -1.33 -22.14 -7.88
N SER A 151 -0.09 -22.58 -7.67
CA SER A 151 0.44 -23.82 -8.26
C SER A 151 -0.28 -25.06 -7.70
N GLU A 152 -0.62 -25.06 -6.42
CA GLU A 152 -1.37 -26.14 -5.76
C GLU A 152 -2.86 -26.18 -6.17
N ARG A 153 -3.39 -25.10 -6.74
CA ARG A 153 -4.80 -24.97 -7.13
C ARG A 153 -4.95 -24.48 -8.58
N PRO A 154 -4.57 -25.32 -9.57
CA PRO A 154 -4.64 -24.95 -10.97
C PRO A 154 -6.09 -24.63 -11.40
N GLY A 155 -6.26 -23.53 -12.12
CA GLY A 155 -7.56 -23.08 -12.63
C GLY A 155 -8.51 -22.43 -11.62
N ALA A 156 -8.27 -22.49 -10.32
CA ALA A 156 -9.10 -21.81 -9.34
C ALA A 156 -9.04 -20.27 -9.54
N PRO A 157 -10.17 -19.56 -9.55
CA PRO A 157 -10.17 -18.09 -9.61
C PRO A 157 -9.36 -17.50 -8.45
N LEU A 158 -8.61 -16.43 -8.72
CA LEU A 158 -7.87 -15.69 -7.70
C LEU A 158 -8.66 -14.47 -7.27
N HIS A 159 -8.95 -14.35 -5.98
CA HIS A 159 -9.49 -13.14 -5.37
C HIS A 159 -8.47 -12.50 -4.42
N LEU A 160 -8.07 -11.26 -4.73
CA LEU A 160 -7.21 -10.43 -3.88
C LEU A 160 -8.08 -9.42 -3.12
N LEU A 161 -8.22 -9.63 -1.82
CA LEU A 161 -8.96 -8.74 -0.92
C LEU A 161 -8.01 -7.64 -0.43
N ASN A 162 -8.15 -6.44 -0.95
CA ASN A 162 -7.31 -5.30 -0.58
C ASN A 162 -8.04 -4.43 0.43
N ILE A 163 -7.59 -4.45 1.70
CA ILE A 163 -8.28 -3.81 2.83
C ILE A 163 -7.65 -2.45 3.14
N GLY A 164 -8.39 -1.38 2.86
CA GLY A 164 -7.98 0.01 3.09
C GLY A 164 -6.85 0.47 2.17
N GLY A 165 -6.65 -0.20 1.03
CA GLY A 165 -5.51 0.04 0.15
C GLY A 165 -5.66 1.22 -0.82
N GLY A 166 -6.73 2.00 -0.74
CA GLY A 166 -6.96 3.18 -1.56
C GLY A 166 -6.93 2.90 -3.06
N SER A 167 -5.74 2.91 -3.66
CA SER A 167 -5.52 2.64 -5.08
C SER A 167 -5.18 1.18 -5.41
N ALA A 168 -5.21 0.25 -4.44
CA ALA A 168 -4.86 -1.17 -4.57
C ALA A 168 -3.50 -1.42 -5.26
N ILE A 169 -2.57 -0.49 -5.13
CA ILE A 169 -1.32 -0.51 -5.90
C ILE A 169 -0.38 -1.65 -5.48
N ASP A 170 -0.45 -2.12 -4.25
CA ASP A 170 0.23 -3.32 -3.77
C ASP A 170 -0.29 -4.59 -4.46
N SER A 171 -1.61 -4.75 -4.58
CA SER A 171 -2.24 -5.86 -5.30
C SER A 171 -1.91 -5.83 -6.80
N LEU A 172 -1.98 -4.65 -7.44
CA LEU A 172 -1.61 -4.48 -8.85
C LEU A 172 -0.15 -4.86 -9.08
N ASN A 173 0.76 -4.42 -8.21
CA ASN A 173 2.18 -4.74 -8.31
C ASN A 173 2.48 -6.21 -7.98
N ALA A 174 1.75 -6.83 -7.08
CA ALA A 174 1.87 -8.26 -6.84
C ALA A 174 1.53 -9.08 -8.10
N LEU A 175 0.48 -8.70 -8.84
CA LEU A 175 0.14 -9.32 -10.12
C LEU A 175 1.23 -9.10 -11.19
N ILE A 176 1.79 -7.88 -11.28
CA ILE A 176 2.90 -7.60 -12.21
C ILE A 176 4.11 -8.48 -11.89
N LEU A 177 4.50 -8.55 -10.61
CA LEU A 177 5.62 -9.38 -10.18
C LEU A 177 5.37 -10.86 -10.45
N LEU A 178 4.18 -11.36 -10.14
CA LEU A 178 3.79 -12.75 -10.40
C LEU A 178 3.78 -13.05 -11.92
N ARG A 179 3.24 -12.14 -12.75
CA ARG A 179 3.26 -12.27 -14.22
C ARG A 179 4.68 -12.40 -14.77
N ARG A 180 5.60 -11.64 -14.22
CA ARG A 180 7.03 -11.68 -14.64
C ARG A 180 7.75 -12.94 -14.19
N ARG A 181 7.36 -13.52 -13.04
CA ARG A 181 7.97 -14.75 -12.50
C ARG A 181 7.41 -15.99 -13.17
N THR A 182 6.08 -16.12 -13.18
CA THR A 182 5.39 -17.33 -13.62
C THR A 182 4.05 -16.96 -14.29
N ALA A 183 4.13 -16.50 -15.54
CA ALA A 183 3.00 -15.97 -16.29
C ALA A 183 1.80 -16.92 -16.38
N SER A 184 2.02 -18.24 -16.44
CA SER A 184 0.97 -19.25 -16.54
C SER A 184 0.03 -19.28 -15.32
N LEU A 185 0.49 -18.83 -14.16
CA LEU A 185 -0.33 -18.79 -12.94
C LEU A 185 -1.46 -17.75 -13.03
N LEU A 186 -1.36 -16.78 -13.93
CA LEU A 186 -2.41 -15.79 -14.19
C LEU A 186 -3.32 -16.15 -15.38
N GLN A 187 -3.23 -17.37 -15.91
CA GLN A 187 -4.20 -17.91 -16.90
C GLN A 187 -5.46 -18.43 -16.18
N ARG A 188 -6.10 -17.51 -15.44
CA ARG A 188 -7.31 -17.72 -14.63
C ARG A 188 -8.02 -16.40 -14.41
N PRO A 189 -9.31 -16.39 -14.05
CA PRO A 189 -9.95 -15.16 -13.61
C PRO A 189 -9.28 -14.59 -12.36
N VAL A 190 -8.95 -13.29 -12.39
CA VAL A 190 -8.38 -12.55 -11.28
C VAL A 190 -9.33 -11.42 -10.89
N VAL A 191 -9.69 -11.35 -9.62
CA VAL A 191 -10.56 -10.27 -9.10
C VAL A 191 -9.87 -9.58 -7.94
N ILE A 192 -9.64 -8.28 -8.06
CA ILE A 192 -9.24 -7.44 -6.93
C ILE A 192 -10.51 -6.92 -6.26
N GLN A 193 -10.76 -7.34 -5.03
CA GLN A 193 -11.83 -6.84 -4.16
C GLN A 193 -11.26 -5.70 -3.32
N LEU A 194 -11.48 -4.47 -3.71
CA LEU A 194 -10.97 -3.30 -2.99
C LEU A 194 -11.99 -2.85 -1.95
N LEU A 195 -11.63 -3.02 -0.69
CA LEU A 195 -12.44 -2.73 0.49
C LEU A 195 -11.94 -1.43 1.12
N ASP A 196 -12.55 -0.30 0.77
CA ASP A 196 -12.07 1.03 1.17
C ASP A 196 -13.25 2.01 1.27
N PRO A 197 -13.31 2.88 2.28
CA PRO A 197 -14.36 3.90 2.38
C PRO A 197 -14.20 5.03 1.35
N ASP A 198 -12.99 5.26 0.80
CA ASP A 198 -12.73 6.26 -0.24
C ASP A 198 -13.27 5.77 -1.60
N THR A 199 -13.59 6.71 -2.48
CA THR A 199 -14.05 6.44 -3.86
C THR A 199 -13.06 6.88 -4.93
N ASN A 200 -12.19 7.84 -4.64
CA ASN A 200 -11.21 8.39 -5.60
C ASN A 200 -10.06 7.42 -5.86
N GLY A 201 -9.55 6.79 -4.81
CA GLY A 201 -8.54 5.75 -4.90
C GLY A 201 -9.01 4.55 -5.75
N PRO A 202 -10.16 3.96 -5.43
CA PRO A 202 -10.76 2.87 -6.22
C PRO A 202 -11.03 3.21 -7.68
N LEU A 203 -11.53 4.41 -7.97
CA LEU A 203 -11.71 4.86 -9.35
C LEU A 203 -10.37 4.93 -10.11
N PHE A 204 -9.34 5.44 -9.47
CA PHE A 204 -8.00 5.45 -10.06
C PHE A 204 -7.46 4.03 -10.23
N ALA A 205 -7.63 3.15 -9.24
CA ALA A 205 -7.21 1.74 -9.29
C ALA A 205 -7.83 0.99 -10.49
N SER A 206 -9.12 1.20 -10.73
CA SER A 206 -9.82 0.62 -11.89
C SER A 206 -9.21 1.09 -13.23
N ARG A 207 -8.92 2.38 -13.35
CA ARG A 207 -8.29 2.96 -14.54
C ARG A 207 -6.83 2.52 -14.69
N ALA A 208 -6.10 2.37 -13.59
CA ALA A 208 -4.74 1.84 -13.57
C ALA A 208 -4.72 0.38 -14.03
N LEU A 209 -5.63 -0.46 -13.53
CA LEU A 209 -5.78 -1.84 -13.99
C LEU A 209 -6.07 -1.88 -15.50
N ALA A 210 -7.01 -1.07 -15.98
CA ALA A 210 -7.33 -1.00 -17.42
C ALA A 210 -6.10 -0.63 -18.26
N ALA A 211 -5.24 0.29 -17.80
CA ALA A 211 -4.00 0.63 -18.44
C ALA A 211 -2.95 -0.50 -18.39
N LEU A 212 -2.90 -1.26 -17.31
CA LEU A 212 -1.96 -2.37 -17.12
C LEU A 212 -2.32 -3.62 -17.92
N VAL A 213 -3.60 -3.89 -18.20
CA VAL A 213 -4.05 -5.03 -19.04
C VAL A 213 -4.14 -4.69 -20.53
N ALA A 214 -3.92 -3.43 -20.90
CA ALA A 214 -3.90 -3.00 -22.30
C ALA A 214 -2.83 -3.76 -23.09
N ARG A 215 -2.94 -3.72 -24.42
CA ARG A 215 -1.94 -4.34 -25.31
C ARG A 215 -0.53 -3.82 -25.00
N ASP A 216 0.44 -4.71 -24.93
CA ASP A 216 1.85 -4.44 -24.65
C ASP A 216 2.14 -3.88 -23.23
N ALA A 217 1.15 -3.86 -22.34
CA ALA A 217 1.32 -3.46 -20.95
C ALA A 217 1.71 -4.65 -20.04
N PRO A 218 2.19 -4.41 -18.81
CA PRO A 218 2.72 -5.44 -17.91
C PRO A 218 1.78 -6.62 -17.61
N LEU A 219 0.46 -6.42 -17.65
CA LEU A 219 -0.56 -7.44 -17.43
C LEU A 219 -1.35 -7.79 -18.69
N ALA A 220 -0.82 -7.49 -19.88
CA ALA A 220 -1.50 -7.81 -21.14
C ALA A 220 -1.89 -9.30 -21.21
N GLY A 221 -3.17 -9.55 -21.56
CA GLY A 221 -3.73 -10.90 -21.66
C GLY A 221 -4.14 -11.54 -20.33
N VAL A 222 -4.02 -10.85 -19.20
CA VAL A 222 -4.56 -11.31 -17.91
C VAL A 222 -6.05 -10.92 -17.84
N ASP A 223 -6.92 -11.89 -17.54
CA ASP A 223 -8.34 -11.66 -17.27
C ASP A 223 -8.49 -11.13 -15.82
N ALA A 224 -8.32 -9.82 -15.66
CA ALA A 224 -8.35 -9.17 -14.35
C ALA A 224 -9.43 -8.09 -14.29
N ARG A 225 -10.15 -8.04 -13.17
CA ARG A 225 -11.15 -6.99 -12.87
C ARG A 225 -10.98 -6.49 -11.45
N LEU A 226 -11.44 -5.26 -11.20
CA LEU A 226 -11.47 -4.64 -9.87
C LEU A 226 -12.90 -4.32 -9.50
N LEU A 227 -13.29 -4.73 -8.29
CA LEU A 227 -14.56 -4.43 -7.67
C LEU A 227 -14.31 -3.63 -6.41
N HIS A 228 -15.04 -2.52 -6.23
CA HIS A 228 -14.93 -1.69 -5.03
C HIS A 228 -16.16 -1.85 -4.16
N THR A 229 -15.94 -2.01 -2.87
CA THR A 229 -16.96 -2.01 -1.83
C THR A 229 -16.56 -1.03 -0.74
N SER A 230 -17.47 -0.11 -0.37
CA SER A 230 -17.25 0.74 0.79
C SER A 230 -17.18 -0.14 2.04
N TYR A 231 -16.10 -0.04 2.78
CA TYR A 231 -15.84 -0.93 3.90
C TYR A 231 -15.29 -0.18 5.11
N ASN A 232 -15.80 -0.54 6.28
CA ASN A 232 -15.29 -0.09 7.57
C ASN A 232 -14.77 -1.31 8.33
N TRP A 233 -13.48 -1.35 8.63
CA TRP A 233 -12.84 -2.45 9.37
C TRP A 233 -13.30 -2.60 10.83
N ASP A 234 -14.01 -1.63 11.40
CA ASP A 234 -14.63 -1.77 12.72
C ASP A 234 -15.91 -2.61 12.69
N ASP A 235 -16.43 -2.93 11.49
CA ASP A 235 -17.51 -3.88 11.25
C ASP A 235 -17.06 -4.96 10.25
N PRO A 236 -16.51 -6.09 10.73
CA PRO A 236 -15.98 -7.15 9.88
C PRO A 236 -17.04 -8.07 9.26
N ALA A 237 -18.32 -7.93 9.58
CA ALA A 237 -19.36 -8.82 9.08
C ALA A 237 -19.45 -8.84 7.54
N PRO A 238 -19.41 -7.70 6.81
CA PRO A 238 -19.41 -7.72 5.35
C PRO A 238 -18.18 -8.43 4.75
N LEU A 239 -17.01 -8.34 5.41
CA LEU A 239 -15.81 -9.07 4.99
C LEU A 239 -16.00 -10.58 5.16
N GLN A 240 -16.57 -11.02 6.28
CA GLN A 240 -16.85 -12.42 6.54
C GLN A 240 -17.81 -13.02 5.52
N GLU A 241 -18.90 -12.31 5.19
CA GLU A 241 -19.88 -12.73 4.17
C GLU A 241 -19.24 -12.84 2.78
N LEU A 242 -18.42 -11.84 2.40
CA LEU A 242 -17.69 -11.86 1.14
C LEU A 242 -16.77 -13.09 1.06
N VAL A 243 -15.95 -13.32 2.09
CA VAL A 243 -15.01 -14.46 2.13
C VAL A 243 -15.75 -15.78 2.09
N ALA A 244 -16.89 -15.92 2.79
CA ALA A 244 -17.71 -17.12 2.76
C ALA A 244 -18.24 -17.42 1.35
N THR A 245 -18.75 -16.40 0.66
CA THR A 245 -19.25 -16.51 -0.72
C THR A 245 -18.13 -16.97 -1.67
N LEU A 246 -16.97 -16.30 -1.63
CA LEU A 246 -15.84 -16.61 -2.49
C LEU A 246 -15.26 -18.01 -2.22
N ALA A 247 -15.25 -18.44 -0.95
CA ALA A 247 -14.81 -19.77 -0.56
C ALA A 247 -15.76 -20.86 -1.07
N ALA A 248 -17.09 -20.61 -1.05
CA ALA A 248 -18.11 -21.51 -1.60
C ALA A 248 -17.96 -21.67 -3.12
N ASP A 249 -17.56 -20.60 -3.82
CA ASP A 249 -17.27 -20.61 -5.27
C ASP A 249 -15.93 -21.28 -5.60
N GLY A 250 -15.21 -21.79 -4.62
CA GLY A 250 -13.92 -22.48 -4.82
C GLY A 250 -12.76 -21.56 -5.13
N ALA A 251 -12.86 -20.26 -4.92
CA ALA A 251 -11.79 -19.31 -5.18
C ALA A 251 -10.56 -19.54 -4.28
N LEU A 252 -9.37 -19.19 -4.78
CA LEU A 252 -8.21 -18.94 -3.95
C LEU A 252 -8.30 -17.49 -3.47
N ILE A 253 -8.32 -17.31 -2.15
CA ILE A 253 -8.46 -16.00 -1.53
C ILE A 253 -7.15 -15.63 -0.86
N ALA A 254 -6.62 -14.45 -1.18
CA ALA A 254 -5.50 -13.82 -0.49
C ALA A 254 -5.88 -12.39 -0.11
N ALA A 255 -5.34 -11.88 0.98
CA ALA A 255 -5.63 -10.53 1.41
C ALA A 255 -4.37 -9.67 1.50
N SER A 256 -4.54 -8.35 1.38
CA SER A 256 -3.47 -7.38 1.63
C SER A 256 -3.99 -6.13 2.35
N SER A 257 -3.10 -5.51 3.13
CA SER A 257 -3.36 -4.21 3.78
C SER A 257 -2.05 -3.43 3.91
N GLU A 258 -1.72 -2.65 2.89
CA GLU A 258 -0.51 -1.82 2.84
C GLU A 258 -0.82 -0.40 3.32
N GLY A 259 -0.34 -0.06 4.52
CA GLY A 259 -0.54 1.28 5.10
C GLY A 259 -1.95 1.55 5.61
N ALA A 260 -2.69 0.53 6.06
CA ALA A 260 -4.08 0.66 6.46
C ALA A 260 -4.42 -0.14 7.73
N LEU A 261 -5.15 -1.25 7.65
CA LEU A 261 -5.72 -2.00 8.78
C LEU A 261 -4.70 -2.22 9.93
N PHE A 262 -3.53 -2.78 9.63
CA PHE A 262 -2.54 -3.11 10.67
C PHE A 262 -1.81 -1.90 11.22
N GLU A 263 -1.94 -0.73 10.62
CA GLU A 263 -1.29 0.51 11.05
C GLU A 263 -2.22 1.45 11.79
N TYR A 264 -3.53 1.46 11.46
CA TYR A 264 -4.49 2.44 11.98
C TYR A 264 -5.58 1.85 12.86
N ALA A 265 -5.98 0.60 12.61
CA ALA A 265 -7.08 0.00 13.35
C ALA A 265 -6.71 -0.34 14.79
N SER A 266 -7.73 -0.41 15.66
CA SER A 266 -7.57 -0.92 17.02
C SER A 266 -7.11 -2.39 17.02
N ASP A 267 -6.55 -2.85 18.13
CA ASP A 267 -6.17 -4.25 18.28
C ASP A 267 -7.37 -5.18 18.08
N ALA A 268 -8.53 -4.82 18.63
CA ALA A 268 -9.77 -5.57 18.45
C ALA A 268 -10.21 -5.63 16.99
N SER A 269 -10.13 -4.51 16.24
CA SER A 269 -10.49 -4.50 14.83
C SER A 269 -9.52 -5.32 13.98
N VAL A 270 -8.22 -5.30 14.29
CA VAL A 270 -7.22 -6.15 13.60
C VAL A 270 -7.56 -7.63 13.80
N VAL A 271 -7.78 -8.06 15.05
CA VAL A 271 -8.14 -9.45 15.39
C VAL A 271 -9.43 -9.86 14.68
N ALA A 272 -10.48 -9.07 14.79
CA ALA A 272 -11.78 -9.39 14.20
C ALA A 272 -11.74 -9.51 12.67
N ASN A 273 -10.97 -8.67 11.99
CA ASN A 273 -10.78 -8.79 10.53
C ASN A 273 -9.98 -10.05 10.16
N LEU A 274 -8.94 -10.40 10.91
CA LEU A 274 -8.21 -11.65 10.67
C LEU A 274 -9.09 -12.87 10.93
N GLU A 275 -9.90 -12.87 11.99
CA GLU A 275 -10.87 -13.93 12.24
C GLU A 275 -11.92 -14.04 11.12
N ALA A 276 -12.43 -12.92 10.59
CA ALA A 276 -13.34 -12.90 9.45
C ALA A 276 -12.70 -13.51 8.20
N LEU A 277 -11.42 -13.20 7.94
CA LEU A 277 -10.66 -13.80 6.85
C LEU A 277 -10.43 -15.31 7.06
N TYR A 278 -10.30 -15.76 8.31
CA TYR A 278 -10.03 -17.16 8.65
C TYR A 278 -11.29 -18.04 8.68
N ASN A 279 -12.35 -17.60 9.37
CA ASN A 279 -13.47 -18.46 9.78
C ASN A 279 -14.49 -18.77 8.66
N ALA A 280 -14.44 -18.09 7.54
CA ALA A 280 -15.38 -18.30 6.44
C ALA A 280 -14.95 -19.47 5.55
N GLY A 281 -15.31 -20.68 5.89
CA GLY A 281 -15.00 -21.88 5.12
C GLY A 281 -13.50 -22.15 4.98
N LYS A 282 -12.98 -22.28 3.74
CA LYS A 282 -11.53 -22.39 3.51
C LYS A 282 -10.81 -21.02 3.65
N GLY A 283 -11.54 -19.91 3.77
CA GLY A 283 -11.06 -18.56 4.04
C GLY A 283 -9.86 -18.10 3.20
N ALA A 284 -9.23 -17.01 3.64
CA ALA A 284 -7.99 -16.54 3.02
C ALA A 284 -6.83 -17.51 3.34
N SER A 285 -6.01 -17.82 2.31
CA SER A 285 -4.83 -18.67 2.45
C SER A 285 -3.66 -17.93 3.08
N LEU A 286 -3.56 -16.63 2.79
CA LEU A 286 -2.48 -15.76 3.21
C LEU A 286 -2.93 -14.29 3.31
N VAL A 287 -2.23 -13.53 4.13
CA VAL A 287 -2.43 -12.08 4.26
C VAL A 287 -1.07 -11.39 4.25
N ALA A 288 -0.88 -10.40 3.39
CA ALA A 288 0.30 -9.53 3.42
C ALA A 288 -0.07 -8.13 3.90
N GLY A 289 0.79 -7.49 4.68
CA GLY A 289 0.49 -6.14 5.14
C GLY A 289 1.69 -5.45 5.77
N SER A 290 1.47 -4.22 6.23
CA SER A 290 2.50 -3.43 6.88
C SER A 290 2.11 -3.08 8.32
N VAL A 291 3.07 -3.16 9.22
CA VAL A 291 2.93 -2.86 10.65
C VAL A 291 3.88 -1.72 11.01
N THR A 292 3.37 -0.63 11.55
CA THR A 292 4.20 0.51 11.97
C THR A 292 5.18 0.09 13.07
N ARG A 293 6.46 0.40 12.90
CA ARG A 293 7.51 0.11 13.89
C ARG A 293 7.31 0.92 15.18
N ALA A 294 7.67 0.32 16.31
CA ALA A 294 7.57 0.94 17.62
C ALA A 294 8.91 1.55 18.12
N ASP A 295 9.80 1.90 17.21
CA ASP A 295 11.11 2.47 17.55
C ASP A 295 11.08 4.00 17.74
N GLU A 296 12.19 4.56 18.22
CA GLU A 296 12.33 5.99 18.51
C GLU A 296 12.25 6.85 17.24
N LEU A 297 12.81 6.37 16.13
CA LEU A 297 12.79 7.07 14.85
C LEU A 297 11.35 7.27 14.37
N THR A 298 10.55 6.22 14.39
CA THR A 298 9.14 6.25 14.00
C THR A 298 8.34 7.18 14.92
N ARG A 299 8.49 7.04 16.24
CA ARG A 299 7.79 7.92 17.21
C ARG A 299 8.16 9.39 17.02
N SER A 300 9.43 9.69 16.77
CA SER A 300 9.89 11.05 16.49
C SER A 300 9.27 11.63 15.22
N GLY A 301 9.16 10.83 14.16
CA GLY A 301 8.50 11.22 12.92
C GLY A 301 7.01 11.54 13.10
N LEU A 302 6.30 10.70 13.85
CA LEU A 302 4.87 10.84 14.12
C LEU A 302 4.50 12.13 14.87
N GLN A 303 5.39 12.70 15.68
CA GLN A 303 5.15 13.96 16.40
C GLN A 303 4.88 15.17 15.47
N PHE A 304 5.25 15.07 14.21
CA PHE A 304 5.08 16.12 13.20
C PHE A 304 3.90 15.86 12.25
N THR A 305 3.20 14.74 12.41
CA THR A 305 2.03 14.38 11.60
C THR A 305 0.76 14.35 12.44
N HIS A 306 -0.38 14.32 11.79
CA HIS A 306 -1.69 14.15 12.44
C HIS A 306 -2.20 12.70 12.35
N PHE A 307 -1.36 11.78 11.86
CA PHE A 307 -1.74 10.38 11.70
C PHE A 307 -1.85 9.69 13.05
N LYS A 308 -2.94 8.95 13.25
CA LYS A 308 -3.16 8.13 14.45
C LYS A 308 -2.70 6.70 14.20
N LEU A 309 -1.43 6.56 13.80
CA LEU A 309 -0.83 5.25 13.66
C LEU A 309 -0.70 4.54 15.02
N MET A 310 -0.83 3.22 14.98
CA MET A 310 -0.64 2.31 16.12
C MET A 310 0.74 1.63 16.00
N PRO A 311 1.81 2.19 16.59
CA PRO A 311 3.16 1.64 16.47
C PRO A 311 3.27 0.35 17.29
N ARG A 312 3.05 -0.80 16.68
CA ARG A 312 3.11 -2.12 17.32
C ARG A 312 4.48 -2.77 17.16
N GLY A 313 5.08 -2.63 15.96
CA GLY A 313 6.21 -3.44 15.54
C GLY A 313 5.83 -4.90 15.30
N ALA A 314 6.63 -5.62 14.52
CA ALA A 314 6.30 -6.99 14.09
C ALA A 314 6.12 -7.96 15.26
N ARG A 315 6.90 -7.82 16.36
CA ARG A 315 6.82 -8.71 17.52
C ARG A 315 5.49 -8.60 18.26
N VAL A 316 5.09 -7.38 18.66
CA VAL A 316 3.82 -7.16 19.37
C VAL A 316 2.64 -7.52 18.47
N PHE A 317 2.78 -7.27 17.17
CA PHE A 317 1.76 -7.67 16.21
C PHE A 317 1.64 -9.20 16.12
N ALA A 318 2.75 -9.95 16.13
CA ALA A 318 2.72 -11.41 16.14
C ALA A 318 2.05 -11.97 17.40
N ASP A 319 2.29 -11.34 18.57
CA ASP A 319 1.62 -11.71 19.82
C ASP A 319 0.11 -11.38 19.75
N LEU A 320 -0.25 -10.24 19.18
CA LEU A 320 -1.65 -9.79 19.04
C LEU A 320 -2.50 -10.76 18.21
N ILE A 321 -1.95 -11.32 17.12
CA ILE A 321 -2.72 -12.16 16.20
C ILE A 321 -2.80 -13.63 16.63
N GLN A 322 -2.20 -14.01 17.75
CA GLN A 322 -2.32 -15.38 18.29
C GLN A 322 -3.79 -15.75 18.49
N GLY A 323 -4.17 -16.94 18.02
CA GLY A 323 -5.54 -17.45 18.10
C GLY A 323 -6.47 -17.00 16.96
N THR A 324 -6.07 -16.06 16.09
CA THR A 324 -6.86 -15.68 14.91
C THR A 324 -6.86 -16.73 13.80
N GLY A 325 -5.99 -17.77 13.92
CA GLY A 325 -5.78 -18.77 12.90
C GLY A 325 -4.73 -18.40 11.86
N PHE A 326 -4.06 -17.28 12.03
CA PHE A 326 -2.90 -16.88 11.22
C PHE A 326 -1.65 -16.78 12.09
N ARG A 327 -0.50 -17.08 11.48
CA ARG A 327 0.82 -16.86 12.08
C ARG A 327 1.69 -16.01 11.15
N VAL A 328 2.60 -15.24 11.75
CA VAL A 328 3.61 -14.52 10.97
C VAL A 328 4.62 -15.54 10.42
N GLU A 329 4.71 -15.60 9.11
CA GLU A 329 5.62 -16.49 8.38
C GLU A 329 6.92 -15.78 7.99
N ARG A 330 6.80 -14.53 7.56
CA ARG A 330 7.95 -13.74 7.08
C ARG A 330 7.78 -12.28 7.43
N VAL A 331 8.91 -11.63 7.70
CA VAL A 331 8.98 -10.19 7.96
C VAL A 331 10.07 -9.59 7.07
N TYR A 332 9.76 -8.50 6.36
CA TYR A 332 10.73 -7.61 5.75
C TYR A 332 10.79 -6.32 6.56
N GLU A 333 11.96 -6.04 7.14
CA GLU A 333 12.18 -4.83 7.89
C GLU A 333 12.43 -3.63 6.97
N SER A 334 11.81 -2.49 7.28
CA SER A 334 12.02 -1.24 6.57
C SER A 334 12.29 -0.09 7.54
N LEU A 335 12.16 1.15 7.09
CA LEU A 335 12.51 2.34 7.86
C LEU A 335 11.52 2.61 8.99
N SER A 336 10.22 2.64 8.69
CA SER A 336 9.15 3.05 9.61
C SER A 336 8.06 1.99 9.80
N SER A 337 8.11 0.93 9.01
CA SER A 337 7.16 -0.19 9.07
C SER A 337 7.87 -1.50 8.75
N ASP A 338 7.36 -2.58 9.30
CA ASP A 338 7.75 -3.95 8.96
C ASP A 338 6.64 -4.54 8.07
N GLN A 339 7.02 -5.15 6.96
CA GLN A 339 6.06 -5.83 6.08
C GLN A 339 5.99 -7.28 6.48
N VAL A 340 4.79 -7.74 6.78
CA VAL A 340 4.52 -9.09 7.30
C VAL A 340 3.75 -9.91 6.29
N LEU A 341 4.13 -11.19 6.18
CA LEU A 341 3.34 -12.23 5.54
C LEU A 341 2.76 -13.12 6.62
N LEU A 342 1.45 -13.27 6.60
CA LEU A 342 0.72 -14.18 7.46
C LEU A 342 0.27 -15.38 6.63
N LEU A 343 0.52 -16.60 7.14
CA LEU A 343 -0.04 -17.82 6.58
C LEU A 343 -1.09 -18.40 7.51
N ARG A 344 -2.09 -19.01 6.90
CA ARG A 344 -3.13 -19.75 7.61
C ARG A 344 -2.52 -20.91 8.38
N GLU A 345 -2.87 -21.04 9.65
CA GLU A 345 -2.50 -22.22 10.45
C GLU A 345 -3.37 -23.41 10.05
N THR A 346 -2.74 -24.55 9.85
CA THR A 346 -3.45 -25.83 9.78
C THR A 346 -3.88 -26.20 11.20
N ARG A 347 -5.19 -26.18 11.47
CA ARG A 347 -5.68 -26.78 12.72
C ARG A 347 -5.35 -28.28 12.69
N ALA A 348 -4.59 -28.71 13.70
CA ALA A 348 -4.31 -30.14 13.92
C ALA A 348 -5.61 -30.90 14.20
#